data_88d45ec2a65aa6448320b18e60318bb9
#
_entry.id   88d45ec2a65aa6448320b18e60318bb9
#
_cell.length_a   1.000
_cell.length_b   1.000
_cell.length_c   1.000
_cell.angle_alpha   90.00
_cell.angle_beta   90.00
_cell.angle_gamma   90.00
#
_symmetry.space_group_name_H-M   'P 1'
#
loop_
_entity.id
_entity.type
_entity.pdbx_description
1 polymer ?
#
loop_
_entity_poly.entity_id
_entity_poly.type
_entity_poly.pdbx_seq_one_letter_code
_entity_poly.pdbx_strand_id
1 'polypeptide(L)'
;VPEIRQTREYATWYSRLRDVGAKARIDVRIRRMSLGNLGDVKFFGGIGELRIDYGPGYRVYFLKRGDVLIVLLCGGDKSTQASDIASAKTIAARWKE
;
A
#
# COMPACT_ATOMS: atom_id res chain seq x y z
N VAL A 1 -16.43 -5.78 6.01
CA VAL A 1 -15.42 -4.71 5.98
C VAL A 1 -14.09 -5.31 6.41
N PRO A 2 -13.05 -5.27 5.54
CA PRO A 2 -11.77 -5.86 5.90
C PRO A 2 -11.07 -5.08 7.00
N GLU A 3 -10.34 -5.79 7.83
CA GLU A 3 -9.41 -5.20 8.79
C GLU A 3 -8.20 -4.67 8.02
N ILE A 4 -7.68 -3.50 8.40
CA ILE A 4 -6.45 -2.95 7.83
C ILE A 4 -5.34 -3.10 8.86
N ARG A 5 -4.26 -3.77 8.47
CA ARG A 5 -3.03 -3.86 9.25
C ARG A 5 -1.88 -3.27 8.47
N GLN A 6 -0.82 -2.93 9.15
CA GLN A 6 0.37 -2.39 8.50
C GLN A 6 1.62 -3.04 9.05
N THR A 7 2.62 -3.20 8.19
CA THR A 7 3.93 -3.68 8.57
C THR A 7 4.77 -2.54 9.14
N ARG A 8 5.89 -2.88 9.77
CA ARG A 8 6.86 -1.89 10.21
C ARG A 8 7.42 -1.11 9.00
N GLU A 9 7.66 -1.81 7.90
CA GLU A 9 8.18 -1.20 6.68
C GLU A 9 7.25 -0.11 6.16
N TYR A 10 5.94 -0.39 6.11
CA TYR A 10 4.97 0.62 5.69
C TYR A 10 4.95 1.80 6.67
N ALA A 11 4.88 1.52 7.97
CA ALA A 11 4.83 2.57 8.99
C ALA A 11 6.06 3.49 8.92
N THR A 12 7.24 2.91 8.71
CA THR A 12 8.48 3.67 8.59
C THR A 12 8.44 4.56 7.35
N TRP A 13 8.05 4.00 6.20
CA TRP A 13 7.94 4.77 4.97
C TRP A 13 6.96 5.94 5.14
N TYR A 14 5.77 5.66 5.66
CA TYR A 14 4.74 6.67 5.85
C TYR A 14 5.21 7.78 6.79
N SER A 15 5.88 7.43 7.89
CA SER A 15 6.35 8.41 8.86
C SER A 15 7.41 9.36 8.30
N ARG A 16 8.15 8.93 7.27
CA ARG A 16 9.19 9.73 6.62
C ARG A 16 8.68 10.65 5.54
N LEU A 17 7.42 10.50 5.13
CA LEU A 17 6.81 11.39 4.15
C LEU A 17 6.66 12.77 4.79
N ARG A 18 7.14 13.80 4.08
CA ARG A 18 7.06 15.19 4.54
C ARG A 18 5.88 15.94 3.97
N ASP A 19 5.35 15.48 2.84
CA ASP A 19 4.25 16.12 2.16
C ASP A 19 2.93 15.75 2.84
N VAL A 20 2.35 16.70 3.57
CA VAL A 20 1.09 16.52 4.29
C VAL A 20 -0.05 16.19 3.33
N GLY A 21 -0.04 16.83 2.14
CA GLY A 21 -1.04 16.56 1.11
C GLY A 21 -0.97 15.13 0.60
N ALA A 22 0.25 14.59 0.46
CA ALA A 22 0.45 13.20 0.07
C ALA A 22 -0.11 12.25 1.12
N LYS A 23 0.19 12.50 2.39
CA LYS A 23 -0.32 11.67 3.50
C LYS A 23 -1.83 11.64 3.52
N ALA A 24 -2.46 12.81 3.35
CA ALA A 24 -3.92 12.91 3.34
C ALA A 24 -4.54 12.08 2.20
N ARG A 25 -3.95 12.15 1.00
CA ARG A 25 -4.44 11.40 -0.15
C ARG A 25 -4.27 9.90 0.01
N ILE A 26 -3.14 9.48 0.57
CA ILE A 26 -2.87 8.07 0.88
C ILE A 26 -3.92 7.55 1.87
N ASP A 27 -4.16 8.30 2.95
CA ASP A 27 -5.10 7.89 4.00
C ASP A 27 -6.52 7.77 3.46
N VAL A 28 -6.95 8.71 2.61
CA VAL A 28 -8.28 8.66 1.98
C VAL A 28 -8.42 7.41 1.11
N ARG A 29 -7.39 7.07 0.33
CA ARG A 29 -7.43 5.90 -0.55
C ARG A 29 -7.47 4.60 0.24
N ILE A 30 -6.71 4.53 1.34
CA ILE A 30 -6.73 3.37 2.23
C ILE A 30 -8.10 3.22 2.90
N ARG A 31 -8.67 4.33 3.35
CA ARG A 31 -10.02 4.31 3.94
C ARG A 31 -11.06 3.80 2.94
N ARG A 32 -11.04 4.28 1.70
CA ARG A 32 -11.95 3.80 0.66
C ARG A 32 -11.76 2.31 0.40
N MET A 33 -10.51 1.86 0.39
CA MET A 33 -10.19 0.45 0.21
C MET A 33 -10.77 -0.40 1.34
N SER A 34 -10.72 0.11 2.58
CA SER A 34 -11.31 -0.57 3.73
C SER A 34 -12.84 -0.67 3.64
N LEU A 35 -13.45 0.19 2.84
CA LEU A 35 -14.90 0.18 2.60
C LEU A 35 -15.29 -0.60 1.33
N GLY A 36 -14.33 -1.28 0.72
CA GLY A 36 -14.58 -2.11 -0.46
C GLY A 36 -14.31 -1.43 -1.80
N ASN A 37 -13.90 -0.16 -1.79
CA ASN A 37 -13.61 0.59 -3.02
C ASN A 37 -12.10 0.67 -3.22
N LEU A 38 -11.55 -0.18 -4.08
CA LEU A 38 -10.11 -0.23 -4.32
C LEU A 38 -9.61 0.97 -5.13
N GLY A 39 -10.41 1.48 -6.07
CA GLY A 39 -9.98 2.57 -6.94
C GLY A 39 -8.89 2.14 -7.90
N ASP A 40 -7.91 3.01 -8.14
CA ASP A 40 -6.80 2.75 -9.07
C ASP A 40 -5.78 1.80 -8.45
N VAL A 41 -5.94 0.52 -8.73
CA VAL A 41 -5.12 -0.57 -8.20
C VAL A 41 -4.71 -1.48 -9.34
N LYS A 42 -3.47 -1.98 -9.29
CA LYS A 42 -2.97 -3.01 -10.20
C LYS A 42 -2.44 -4.17 -9.36
N PHE A 43 -2.70 -5.41 -9.80
CA PHE A 43 -2.21 -6.59 -9.09
C PHE A 43 -0.99 -7.18 -9.80
N PHE A 44 0.00 -7.59 -8.99
CA PHE A 44 1.24 -8.21 -9.45
C PHE A 44 1.45 -9.49 -8.63
N GLY A 45 1.07 -10.63 -9.20
CA GLY A 45 1.14 -11.89 -8.46
C GLY A 45 0.23 -11.81 -7.23
N GLY A 46 0.76 -12.04 -6.06
CA GLY A 46 -0.01 -12.07 -4.83
C GLY A 46 -0.18 -10.72 -4.13
N ILE A 47 0.26 -9.62 -4.74
CA ILE A 47 0.19 -8.29 -4.11
C ILE A 47 -0.57 -7.30 -4.98
N GLY A 48 -1.13 -6.26 -4.35
CA GLY A 48 -1.75 -5.13 -5.05
C GLY A 48 -0.89 -3.88 -4.92
N GLU A 49 -0.98 -3.03 -5.93
CA GLU A 49 -0.34 -1.72 -5.96
C GLU A 49 -1.43 -0.66 -6.00
N LEU A 50 -1.56 0.09 -4.91
CA LEU A 50 -2.48 1.22 -4.81
C LEU A 50 -1.76 2.44 -5.36
N ARG A 51 -2.30 3.03 -6.42
CA ARG A 51 -1.66 4.11 -7.16
C ARG A 51 -2.28 5.44 -6.78
N ILE A 52 -1.45 6.38 -6.36
CA ILE A 52 -1.86 7.71 -5.93
C ILE A 52 -1.38 8.72 -6.98
N ASP A 53 -2.32 9.29 -7.71
CA ASP A 53 -2.03 10.29 -8.75
C ASP A 53 -1.80 11.67 -8.11
N TYR A 54 -0.63 11.84 -7.52
CA TYR A 54 -0.24 13.05 -6.81
C TYR A 54 1.27 13.08 -6.66
N GLY A 55 1.89 14.24 -6.88
CA GLY A 55 3.33 14.42 -6.72
C GLY A 55 4.14 13.48 -7.61
N PRO A 56 5.13 12.78 -7.04
CA PRO A 56 5.97 11.86 -7.81
C PRO A 56 5.28 10.54 -8.19
N GLY A 57 3.98 10.42 -7.92
CA GLY A 57 3.25 9.19 -8.17
C GLY A 57 3.46 8.17 -7.06
N TYR A 58 2.92 8.46 -5.88
CA TYR A 58 3.07 7.56 -4.73
C TYR A 58 2.40 6.22 -4.96
N ARG A 59 2.96 5.17 -4.36
CA ARG A 59 2.46 3.80 -4.45
C ARG A 59 2.43 3.20 -3.05
N VAL A 60 1.34 2.47 -2.76
CA VAL A 60 1.24 1.66 -1.53
C VAL A 60 0.99 0.23 -1.95
N TYR A 61 1.85 -0.67 -1.51
CA TYR A 61 1.74 -2.09 -1.82
C TYR A 61 1.05 -2.82 -0.69
N PHE A 62 0.13 -3.70 -1.04
CA PHE A 62 -0.70 -4.37 -0.04
C PHE A 62 -0.97 -5.82 -0.41
N LEU A 63 -1.33 -6.59 0.61
CA LEU A 63 -1.79 -7.96 0.51
C LEU A 63 -3.27 -7.97 0.87
N LYS A 64 -4.08 -8.67 0.09
CA LYS A 64 -5.53 -8.75 0.35
C LYS A 64 -5.93 -10.19 0.53
N ARG A 65 -6.60 -10.49 1.65
CA ARG A 65 -7.16 -11.81 1.95
C ARG A 65 -8.69 -11.72 1.92
N GLY A 66 -9.27 -11.97 0.75
CA GLY A 66 -10.72 -11.85 0.56
C GLY A 66 -11.23 -10.49 1.03
N ASP A 67 -12.36 -10.49 1.73
CA ASP A 67 -12.93 -9.28 2.31
C ASP A 67 -12.65 -9.18 3.82
N VAL A 68 -11.64 -9.90 4.30
CA VAL A 68 -11.36 -10.03 5.74
C VAL A 68 -10.18 -9.17 6.16
N LEU A 69 -9.12 -9.13 5.35
CA LEU A 69 -7.87 -8.52 5.78
C LEU A 69 -7.15 -7.86 4.60
N ILE A 70 -6.65 -6.65 4.85
CA ILE A 70 -5.71 -5.96 3.97
C ILE A 70 -4.48 -5.62 4.81
N VAL A 71 -3.29 -5.96 4.31
CA VAL A 71 -2.03 -5.67 4.98
C VAL A 71 -1.23 -4.70 4.11
N LEU A 72 -0.95 -3.52 4.64
CA LEU A 72 -0.10 -2.53 3.97
C LEU A 72 1.36 -2.95 4.15
N LEU A 73 2.01 -3.31 3.06
CA LEU A 73 3.33 -3.96 3.07
C LEU A 73 4.48 -2.96 3.09
N CYS A 74 4.45 -2.04 2.15
CA CYS A 74 5.46 -0.98 2.02
C CYS A 74 4.95 0.07 1.05
N GLY A 75 5.70 1.14 0.90
CA GLY A 75 5.35 2.22 -0.02
C GLY A 75 6.56 2.73 -0.76
N GLY A 76 6.31 3.57 -1.74
CA GLY A 76 7.34 4.20 -2.55
C GLY A 76 6.69 5.15 -3.53
N ASP A 77 7.39 5.41 -4.62
CA ASP A 77 6.86 6.23 -5.70
C ASP A 77 7.19 5.59 -7.05
N LYS A 78 6.82 6.28 -8.12
CA LYS A 78 7.00 5.76 -9.48
C LYS A 78 8.47 5.48 -9.80
N SER A 79 9.41 6.24 -9.21
CA SER A 79 10.84 6.10 -9.52
C SER A 79 11.46 4.84 -8.92
N THR A 80 10.86 4.28 -7.88
CA THR A 80 11.38 3.09 -7.18
C THR A 80 10.47 1.86 -7.35
N GLN A 81 9.55 1.93 -8.30
CA GLN A 81 8.48 0.93 -8.46
C GLN A 81 9.00 -0.51 -8.54
N ALA A 82 9.99 -0.78 -9.39
CA ALA A 82 10.45 -2.16 -9.59
C ALA A 82 11.03 -2.78 -8.32
N SER A 83 11.89 -2.03 -7.61
CA SER A 83 12.48 -2.52 -6.36
C SER A 83 11.43 -2.63 -5.25
N ASP A 84 10.46 -1.73 -5.22
CA ASP A 84 9.40 -1.75 -4.21
C ASP A 84 8.45 -2.93 -4.41
N ILE A 85 8.14 -3.29 -5.65
CA ILE A 85 7.35 -4.49 -5.95
C ILE A 85 8.08 -5.74 -5.45
N ALA A 86 9.38 -5.84 -5.71
CA ALA A 86 10.18 -6.97 -5.24
C ALA A 86 10.18 -7.04 -3.71
N SER A 87 10.36 -5.90 -3.04
CA SER A 87 10.31 -5.83 -1.57
C SER A 87 8.95 -6.23 -1.03
N ALA A 88 7.89 -5.74 -1.65
CA ALA A 88 6.52 -6.07 -1.25
C ALA A 88 6.26 -7.57 -1.31
N LYS A 89 6.71 -8.23 -2.37
CA LYS A 89 6.56 -9.68 -2.52
C LYS A 89 7.31 -10.44 -1.43
N THR A 90 8.53 -9.98 -1.10
CA THR A 90 9.32 -10.57 -0.02
C THR A 90 8.63 -10.42 1.33
N ILE A 91 8.10 -9.23 1.62
CA ILE A 91 7.39 -8.95 2.87
C ILE A 91 6.12 -9.80 2.94
N ALA A 92 5.38 -9.88 1.85
CA ALA A 92 4.16 -10.68 1.79
C ALA A 92 4.43 -12.16 2.09
N ALA A 93 5.54 -12.70 1.57
CA ALA A 93 5.91 -14.09 1.80
C ALA A 93 6.24 -14.38 3.28
N ARG A 94 6.69 -13.36 4.01
CA ARG A 94 7.02 -13.48 5.44
C ARG A 94 5.83 -13.19 6.36
N TRP A 95 4.78 -12.63 5.83
CA TRP A 95 3.65 -12.20 6.67
C TRP A 95 2.94 -13.40 7.29
N LYS A 96 2.73 -13.34 8.59
CA LYS A 96 1.96 -14.33 9.38
C LYS A 96 0.76 -13.63 10.03
N GLU A 97 -0.41 -14.21 9.84
CA GLU A 97 -1.66 -13.68 10.39
C GLU A 97 -1.91 -14.14 11.82
#